data_fea1af05bba8f913761748a128c4599b
#
_entry.id   fea1af05bba8f913761748a128c4599b
#
_cell.length_a   1.000
_cell.length_b   1.000
_cell.length_c   1.000
_cell.angle_alpha   90.00
_cell.angle_beta   90.00
_cell.angle_gamma   90.00
#
_symmetry.space_group_name_H-M   'P 1'
#
loop_
_entity.id
_entity.type
_entity.pdbx_description
1 polymer ?
#
loop_
_entity_poly.entity_id
_entity_poly.type
_entity_poly.pdbx_seq_one_letter_code
_entity_poly.pdbx_strand_id
1 'polypeptide(L)'
;VTSCQHSMMRVMNEGKECIGGIYWGRYIYRDLYAFLTPEEIVGTMTACGVDGYTSYGMNGLDDGGVLNRMEDDFLDSLRRGNTWCAEVIPKRGKSKFKEIAILFPSEMSDYEPFDVENNEIRRLDMLGWYEICCDLGYQTDVISYHDILENKLNDYKMLIVPSNDCYFAEEHTDMEKMIREWVTNGGVVLHGPDCGLSKNCFGIQGIPCEKTPYIYQKP
;
A
#
# COMPACT_ATOMS: atom_id res chain seq x y z
N VAL A 1 0.10 0.21 7.23
CA VAL A 1 -0.48 1.36 6.50
C VAL A 1 0.63 2.13 5.79
N THR A 2 1.58 2.69 6.53
CA THR A 2 2.64 3.57 5.99
C THR A 2 3.49 2.89 4.90
N SER A 3 3.90 1.65 5.10
CA SER A 3 4.70 0.88 4.13
C SER A 3 3.94 0.67 2.81
N CYS A 4 2.66 0.35 2.89
CA CYS A 4 1.79 0.18 1.73
C CYS A 4 1.67 1.49 0.93
N GLN A 5 1.44 2.62 1.60
CA GLN A 5 1.37 3.93 0.96
C GLN A 5 2.70 4.30 0.28
N HIS A 6 3.84 4.04 0.91
CA HIS A 6 5.14 4.30 0.32
C HIS A 6 5.43 3.40 -0.88
N SER A 7 5.02 2.14 -0.82
CA SER A 7 5.12 1.23 -1.98
C SER A 7 4.34 1.77 -3.18
N MET A 8 3.11 2.22 -2.95
CA MET A 8 2.28 2.83 -4.00
C MET A 8 2.93 4.10 -4.56
N MET A 9 3.39 5.01 -3.69
CA MET A 9 4.07 6.23 -4.11
C MET A 9 5.32 5.93 -4.95
N ARG A 10 6.09 4.92 -4.57
CA ARG A 10 7.29 4.51 -5.30
C ARG A 10 6.95 4.02 -6.71
N VAL A 11 5.91 3.22 -6.88
CA VAL A 11 5.48 2.71 -8.18
C VAL A 11 4.98 3.85 -9.07
N MET A 12 4.15 4.73 -8.53
CA MET A 12 3.60 5.89 -9.26
C MET A 12 4.67 6.89 -9.68
N ASN A 13 5.77 6.99 -8.92
CA ASN A 13 6.87 7.92 -9.17
C ASN A 13 8.12 7.24 -9.74
N GLU A 14 7.96 6.16 -10.46
CA GLU A 14 9.09 5.40 -11.02
C GLU A 14 10.09 6.32 -11.74
N GLY A 15 11.35 6.29 -11.28
CA GLY A 15 12.44 7.12 -11.80
C GLY A 15 12.50 8.55 -11.26
N LYS A 16 11.61 8.95 -10.34
CA LYS A 16 11.65 10.22 -9.61
C LYS A 16 11.91 9.99 -8.13
N GLU A 17 12.38 11.03 -7.45
CA GLU A 17 12.51 11.01 -5.99
C GLU A 17 11.14 10.86 -5.32
N CYS A 18 11.05 9.96 -4.35
CA CYS A 18 9.89 9.74 -3.52
C CYS A 18 10.17 10.27 -2.11
N ILE A 19 9.48 11.36 -1.75
CA ILE A 19 9.61 11.98 -0.43
C ILE A 19 8.38 11.63 0.40
N GLY A 20 8.57 10.88 1.47
CA GLY A 20 7.51 10.54 2.41
C GLY A 20 7.22 11.66 3.40
N GLY A 21 6.11 11.58 4.12
CA GLY A 21 5.75 12.48 5.21
C GLY A 21 5.65 11.72 6.53
N ILE A 22 6.22 12.27 7.59
CA ILE A 22 6.06 11.74 8.95
C ILE A 22 5.53 12.84 9.85
N TYR A 23 4.47 12.54 10.58
CA TYR A 23 3.97 13.37 11.65
C TYR A 23 4.49 12.88 12.99
N TRP A 24 5.28 13.70 13.64
CA TRP A 24 5.87 13.41 14.95
C TRP A 24 5.08 14.00 16.12
N GLY A 25 3.87 14.49 15.89
CA GLY A 25 3.03 15.02 16.94
C GLY A 25 2.78 13.98 18.03
N ARG A 26 2.65 14.44 19.27
CA ARG A 26 2.60 13.58 20.45
C ARG A 26 1.54 12.49 20.37
N TYR A 27 0.35 12.85 19.89
CA TYR A 27 -0.75 11.89 19.78
C TYR A 27 -0.43 10.80 18.76
N ILE A 28 -0.07 11.23 17.55
CA ILE A 28 0.21 10.29 16.47
C ILE A 28 1.44 9.43 16.76
N TYR A 29 2.52 10.02 17.26
CA TYR A 29 3.71 9.27 17.61
C TYR A 29 3.45 8.23 18.70
N ARG A 30 2.80 8.63 19.80
CA ARG A 30 2.54 7.70 20.91
C ARG A 30 1.46 6.69 20.62
N ASP A 31 0.45 7.06 19.86
CA ASP A 31 -0.68 6.19 19.57
C ASP A 31 -0.43 5.25 18.40
N LEU A 32 0.26 5.72 17.35
CA LEU A 32 0.52 4.93 16.15
C LEU A 32 1.91 4.28 16.13
N TYR A 33 2.89 4.88 16.78
CA TYR A 33 4.28 4.42 16.77
C TYR A 33 4.79 4.06 18.17
N ALA A 34 3.90 3.79 19.12
CA ALA A 34 4.25 3.49 20.52
C ALA A 34 5.27 2.35 20.67
N PHE A 35 5.33 1.45 19.69
CA PHE A 35 6.21 0.28 19.69
C PHE A 35 7.40 0.40 18.74
N LEU A 36 7.52 1.49 17.99
CA LEU A 36 8.59 1.70 17.02
C LEU A 36 9.43 2.90 17.43
N THR A 37 10.72 2.73 17.35
CA THR A 37 11.66 3.85 17.51
C THR A 37 11.68 4.73 16.25
N PRO A 38 12.06 6.02 16.35
CA PRO A 38 12.27 6.86 15.17
C PRO A 38 13.21 6.24 14.14
N GLU A 39 14.26 5.56 14.59
CA GLU A 39 15.21 4.81 13.75
C GLU A 39 14.51 3.73 12.93
N GLU A 40 13.64 2.94 13.54
CA GLU A 40 12.87 1.89 12.86
C GLU A 40 11.88 2.47 11.85
N ILE A 41 11.24 3.59 12.18
CA ILE A 41 10.27 4.26 11.28
C ILE A 41 10.97 4.73 10.01
N VAL A 42 12.04 5.52 10.14
CA VAL A 42 12.75 6.04 8.96
C VAL A 42 13.45 4.93 8.18
N GLY A 43 13.94 3.91 8.87
CA GLY A 43 14.51 2.71 8.25
C GLY A 43 13.49 1.94 7.42
N THR A 44 12.30 1.73 7.96
CA THR A 44 11.19 1.08 7.24
C THR A 44 10.79 1.87 5.99
N MET A 45 10.66 3.20 6.10
CA MET A 45 10.36 4.05 4.94
C MET A 45 11.42 3.89 3.84
N THR A 46 12.68 3.92 4.23
CA THR A 46 13.81 3.74 3.29
C THR A 46 13.78 2.35 2.65
N ALA A 47 13.46 1.30 3.42
CA ALA A 47 13.30 -0.05 2.90
C ALA A 47 12.14 -0.16 1.89
N CYS A 48 11.06 0.59 2.09
CA CYS A 48 9.94 0.68 1.14
C CYS A 48 10.24 1.49 -0.13
N GLY A 49 11.43 2.03 -0.27
CA GLY A 49 11.86 2.73 -1.49
C GLY A 49 11.75 4.25 -1.44
N VAL A 50 11.48 4.83 -0.27
CA VAL A 50 11.43 6.29 -0.07
C VAL A 50 12.85 6.85 -0.06
N ASP A 51 13.07 7.95 -0.78
CA ASP A 51 14.40 8.58 -0.93
C ASP A 51 14.68 9.64 0.12
N GLY A 52 13.64 10.07 0.83
CA GLY A 52 13.72 11.03 1.91
C GLY A 52 12.38 11.23 2.56
N TYR A 53 12.33 12.06 3.59
CA TYR A 53 11.05 12.37 4.23
C TYR A 53 11.01 13.81 4.73
N THR A 54 9.79 14.33 4.84
CA THR A 54 9.49 15.58 5.53
C THR A 54 8.96 15.28 6.92
N SER A 55 9.32 16.09 7.88
CA SER A 55 8.86 16.00 9.26
C SER A 55 7.84 17.07 9.57
N TYR A 56 6.72 16.69 10.16
CA TYR A 56 5.68 17.58 10.65
C TYR A 56 5.45 17.36 12.13
N GLY A 57 5.02 18.39 12.85
CA GLY A 57 4.72 18.31 14.28
C GLY A 57 5.93 18.24 15.20
N MET A 58 7.15 18.46 14.70
CA MET A 58 8.34 18.44 15.55
C MET A 58 8.45 19.67 16.47
N ASN A 59 7.98 20.82 16.04
CA ASN A 59 8.21 22.11 16.71
C ASN A 59 7.17 22.50 17.74
N GLY A 60 6.27 21.57 18.09
CA GLY A 60 5.38 21.78 19.20
C GLY A 60 4.25 22.76 18.92
N LEU A 61 3.52 22.51 17.90
CA LEU A 61 2.17 23.04 17.79
C LEU A 61 1.36 22.64 19.05
N ASP A 62 0.10 22.97 19.12
CA ASP A 62 -0.77 22.76 20.29
C ASP A 62 -0.78 21.31 20.82
N ASP A 63 -0.35 20.34 20.00
CA ASP A 63 -0.17 18.94 20.38
C ASP A 63 1.14 18.64 21.11
N GLY A 64 2.01 19.63 21.26
CA GLY A 64 3.27 19.51 21.99
C GLY A 64 4.30 18.63 21.28
N GLY A 65 4.67 18.99 20.05
CA GLY A 65 5.67 18.26 19.25
C GLY A 65 6.96 17.94 20.00
N VAL A 66 7.61 16.88 19.56
CA VAL A 66 8.73 16.22 20.28
C VAL A 66 9.93 17.09 20.54
N LEU A 67 10.26 18.06 19.67
CA LEU A 67 11.40 18.97 19.90
C LEU A 67 11.21 19.87 21.11
N ASN A 68 10.00 20.26 21.45
CA ASN A 68 9.75 21.10 22.63
C ASN A 68 9.97 20.37 23.95
N ARG A 69 10.09 19.07 23.94
CA ARG A 69 10.27 18.24 25.14
C ARG A 69 11.68 17.75 25.30
N MET A 70 12.55 17.99 24.30
CA MET A 70 13.94 17.54 24.33
C MET A 70 14.07 16.09 24.83
N GLU A 71 13.28 15.20 24.24
CA GLU A 71 13.41 13.77 24.50
C GLU A 71 14.70 13.31 23.82
N ASP A 72 15.79 13.30 24.56
CA ASP A 72 17.14 12.96 24.05
C ASP A 72 17.14 11.62 23.32
N ASP A 73 16.45 10.64 23.88
CA ASP A 73 16.34 9.30 23.28
C ASP A 73 15.68 9.33 21.89
N PHE A 74 14.67 10.18 21.70
CA PHE A 74 14.02 10.35 20.41
C PHE A 74 14.97 10.95 19.38
N LEU A 75 15.64 12.04 19.74
CA LEU A 75 16.56 12.73 18.83
C LEU A 75 17.77 11.86 18.48
N ASP A 76 18.29 11.11 19.43
CA ASP A 76 19.41 10.21 19.18
C ASP A 76 19.01 9.02 18.30
N SER A 77 17.83 8.46 18.51
CA SER A 77 17.27 7.43 17.64
C SER A 77 17.07 7.95 16.22
N LEU A 78 16.47 9.12 16.08
CA LEU A 78 16.25 9.76 14.77
C LEU A 78 17.58 10.05 14.06
N ARG A 79 18.59 10.51 14.79
CA ARG A 79 19.93 10.77 14.24
C ARG A 79 20.58 9.48 13.72
N ARG A 80 20.50 8.37 14.46
CA ARG A 80 21.02 7.08 14.01
C ARG A 80 20.30 6.61 12.74
N GLY A 81 18.96 6.68 12.72
CA GLY A 81 18.17 6.32 11.55
C GLY A 81 18.53 7.16 10.32
N ASN A 82 18.64 8.47 10.48
CA ASN A 82 19.02 9.37 9.39
C ASN A 82 20.44 9.10 8.86
N THR A 83 21.38 8.82 9.75
CA THR A 83 22.76 8.47 9.36
C THR A 83 22.76 7.20 8.52
N TRP A 84 22.06 6.16 8.97
CA TRP A 84 21.93 4.91 8.23
C TRP A 84 21.25 5.11 6.87
N CYS A 85 20.15 5.86 6.81
CA CYS A 85 19.44 6.16 5.56
C CYS A 85 20.32 6.89 4.55
N ALA A 86 21.10 7.89 5.02
CA ALA A 86 22.02 8.63 4.16
C ALA A 86 23.13 7.74 3.55
N GLU A 87 23.52 6.68 4.24
CA GLU A 87 24.49 5.71 3.73
C GLU A 87 23.88 4.69 2.77
N VAL A 88 22.62 4.29 3.00
CA VAL A 88 21.95 3.21 2.27
C VAL A 88 21.31 3.72 0.99
N ILE A 89 20.62 4.85 1.03
CA ILE A 89 19.86 5.38 -0.13
C ILE A 89 20.72 5.48 -1.40
N PRO A 90 21.94 6.04 -1.38
CA PRO A 90 22.78 6.12 -2.58
C PRO A 90 23.23 4.76 -3.13
N LYS A 91 23.22 3.73 -2.28
CA LYS A 91 23.65 2.37 -2.64
C LYS A 91 22.48 1.45 -2.98
N ARG A 92 21.25 1.90 -2.71
CA ARG A 92 20.04 1.15 -2.99
C ARG A 92 19.86 1.02 -4.49
N GLY A 93 19.92 -0.20 -4.99
CA GLY A 93 19.61 -0.50 -6.38
C GLY A 93 18.10 -0.43 -6.64
N LYS A 94 17.72 -0.33 -7.92
CA LYS A 94 16.33 -0.59 -8.31
C LYS A 94 16.04 -2.08 -8.10
N SER A 95 14.92 -2.40 -7.46
CA SER A 95 14.49 -3.79 -7.34
C SER A 95 14.28 -4.38 -8.73
N LYS A 96 14.95 -5.50 -9.00
CA LYS A 96 14.78 -6.25 -10.26
C LYS A 96 13.71 -7.32 -10.17
N PHE A 97 13.27 -7.63 -8.96
CA PHE A 97 12.29 -8.67 -8.70
C PHE A 97 10.98 -8.00 -8.33
N LYS A 98 10.00 -8.17 -9.19
CA LYS A 98 8.62 -7.79 -8.95
C LYS A 98 7.82 -9.09 -8.90
N GLU A 99 7.30 -9.44 -7.74
CA GLU A 99 6.63 -10.73 -7.56
C GLU A 99 5.12 -10.57 -7.53
N ILE A 100 4.64 -9.70 -6.63
CA ILE A 100 3.22 -9.51 -6.38
C ILE A 100 2.85 -8.05 -6.58
N ALA A 101 1.79 -7.82 -7.34
CA ALA A 101 1.10 -6.56 -7.44
C ALA A 101 -0.23 -6.63 -6.68
N ILE A 102 -0.58 -5.60 -5.95
CA ILE A 102 -1.91 -5.43 -5.36
C ILE A 102 -2.57 -4.25 -6.05
N LEU A 103 -3.75 -4.47 -6.60
CA LEU A 103 -4.50 -3.40 -7.28
C LEU A 103 -5.09 -2.44 -6.24
N PHE A 104 -4.76 -1.16 -6.37
CA PHE A 104 -5.36 -0.12 -5.55
C PHE A 104 -6.80 0.14 -5.98
N PRO A 105 -7.77 0.04 -5.06
CA PRO A 105 -9.19 0.25 -5.38
C PRO A 105 -9.51 1.75 -5.47
N SER A 106 -9.09 2.41 -6.54
CA SER A 106 -9.21 3.87 -6.72
C SER A 106 -10.64 4.36 -6.75
N GLU A 107 -11.57 3.52 -7.21
CA GLU A 107 -13.00 3.85 -7.32
C GLU A 107 -13.62 4.22 -5.97
N MET A 108 -13.12 3.66 -4.88
CA MET A 108 -13.63 3.99 -3.56
C MET A 108 -13.44 5.47 -3.20
N SER A 109 -12.39 6.11 -3.74
CA SER A 109 -12.14 7.53 -3.52
C SER A 109 -12.88 8.43 -4.49
N ASP A 110 -13.11 7.94 -5.72
CA ASP A 110 -13.63 8.75 -6.81
C ASP A 110 -15.16 8.74 -6.84
N TYR A 111 -15.77 7.59 -6.58
CA TYR A 111 -17.21 7.41 -6.75
C TYR A 111 -18.00 7.38 -5.44
N GLU A 112 -17.41 6.90 -4.36
CA GLU A 112 -18.08 6.82 -3.07
C GLU A 112 -17.26 7.44 -1.92
N PRO A 113 -16.85 8.70 -2.02
CA PRO A 113 -15.98 9.32 -1.03
C PRO A 113 -16.62 9.46 0.37
N PHE A 114 -17.95 9.39 0.45
CA PHE A 114 -18.70 9.54 1.70
C PHE A 114 -19.13 8.21 2.33
N ASP A 115 -18.91 7.09 1.66
CA ASP A 115 -19.16 5.76 2.21
C ASP A 115 -18.01 5.31 3.13
N VAL A 116 -17.93 5.96 4.29
CA VAL A 116 -16.80 5.81 5.20
C VAL A 116 -16.66 4.37 5.70
N GLU A 117 -17.77 3.70 5.99
CA GLU A 117 -17.75 2.35 6.55
C GLU A 117 -17.23 1.32 5.54
N ASN A 118 -17.77 1.30 4.34
CA ASN A 118 -17.31 0.37 3.31
C ASN A 118 -15.92 0.71 2.78
N ASN A 119 -15.58 1.99 2.69
CA ASN A 119 -14.22 2.43 2.34
C ASN A 119 -13.18 1.96 3.35
N GLU A 120 -13.53 1.96 4.63
CA GLU A 120 -12.65 1.43 5.66
C GLU A 120 -12.43 -0.09 5.49
N ILE A 121 -13.48 -0.86 5.19
CA ILE A 121 -13.39 -2.31 4.94
C ILE A 121 -12.51 -2.59 3.72
N ARG A 122 -12.74 -1.88 2.59
CA ARG A 122 -11.95 -2.02 1.36
C ARG A 122 -10.48 -1.71 1.60
N ARG A 123 -10.21 -0.64 2.33
CA ARG A 123 -8.86 -0.23 2.71
C ARG A 123 -8.18 -1.27 3.60
N LEU A 124 -8.88 -1.81 4.59
CA LEU A 124 -8.36 -2.83 5.48
C LEU A 124 -8.08 -4.15 4.75
N ASP A 125 -8.92 -4.53 3.79
CA ASP A 125 -8.67 -5.72 2.97
C ASP A 125 -7.38 -5.58 2.15
N MET A 126 -7.21 -4.46 1.46
CA MET A 126 -5.97 -4.16 0.72
C MET A 126 -4.73 -4.18 1.63
N LEU A 127 -4.83 -3.56 2.80
CA LEU A 127 -3.72 -3.51 3.75
C LEU A 127 -3.40 -4.90 4.32
N GLY A 128 -4.43 -5.71 4.59
CA GLY A 128 -4.25 -7.08 5.05
C GLY A 128 -3.53 -7.95 4.02
N TRP A 129 -3.89 -7.84 2.76
CA TRP A 129 -3.16 -8.51 1.67
C TRP A 129 -1.71 -8.08 1.59
N TYR A 130 -1.46 -6.76 1.69
CA TYR A 130 -0.09 -6.23 1.68
C TYR A 130 0.74 -6.78 2.85
N GLU A 131 0.18 -6.76 4.07
CA GLU A 131 0.83 -7.26 5.27
C GLU A 131 1.15 -8.76 5.16
N ILE A 132 0.18 -9.59 4.77
CA ILE A 132 0.38 -11.03 4.59
C ILE A 132 1.50 -11.31 3.58
N CYS A 133 1.51 -10.62 2.45
CA CYS A 133 2.55 -10.82 1.44
C CYS A 133 3.94 -10.42 1.96
N CYS A 134 4.04 -9.31 2.69
CA CYS A 134 5.30 -8.86 3.29
C CYS A 134 5.79 -9.83 4.37
N ASP A 135 4.90 -10.34 5.22
CA ASP A 135 5.23 -11.31 6.28
C ASP A 135 5.71 -12.63 5.71
N LEU A 136 5.20 -13.02 4.55
CA LEU A 136 5.67 -14.18 3.81
C LEU A 136 6.99 -13.93 3.05
N GLY A 137 7.50 -12.70 3.08
CA GLY A 137 8.78 -12.33 2.46
C GLY A 137 8.72 -12.03 0.96
N TYR A 138 7.53 -11.82 0.41
CA TYR A 138 7.39 -11.47 -1.00
C TYR A 138 7.63 -9.99 -1.26
N GLN A 139 8.28 -9.68 -2.38
CA GLN A 139 8.36 -8.33 -2.90
C GLN A 139 6.99 -7.92 -3.42
N THR A 140 6.34 -7.00 -2.72
CA THR A 140 4.95 -6.61 -2.98
C THR A 140 4.85 -5.13 -3.29
N ASP A 141 4.21 -4.80 -4.39
CA ASP A 141 3.94 -3.44 -4.81
C ASP A 141 2.44 -3.18 -4.89
N VAL A 142 2.02 -1.95 -4.62
CA VAL A 142 0.65 -1.50 -4.84
C VAL A 142 0.63 -0.71 -6.14
N ILE A 143 -0.18 -1.15 -7.09
CA ILE A 143 -0.30 -0.57 -8.43
C ILE A 143 -1.70 0.00 -8.65
N SER A 144 -1.78 1.00 -9.51
CA SER A 144 -3.06 1.58 -9.90
C SER A 144 -3.60 0.98 -11.21
N TYR A 145 -4.84 1.28 -11.52
CA TYR A 145 -5.43 1.04 -12.81
C TYR A 145 -4.57 1.58 -13.97
N HIS A 146 -4.03 2.79 -13.84
CA HIS A 146 -3.16 3.39 -14.85
C HIS A 146 -1.87 2.59 -15.08
N ASP A 147 -1.29 2.02 -14.03
CA ASP A 147 -0.09 1.18 -14.15
C ASP A 147 -0.37 -0.09 -14.98
N ILE A 148 -1.58 -0.64 -14.87
CA ILE A 148 -2.00 -1.76 -15.71
C ILE A 148 -2.11 -1.33 -17.18
N LEU A 149 -2.72 -0.17 -17.45
CA LEU A 149 -2.82 0.38 -18.82
C LEU A 149 -1.45 0.69 -19.44
N GLU A 150 -0.46 1.01 -18.61
CA GLU A 150 0.93 1.21 -19.02
C GLU A 150 1.72 -0.11 -19.16
N ASN A 151 1.06 -1.26 -19.10
CA ASN A 151 1.66 -2.60 -19.18
C ASN A 151 2.62 -2.96 -18.03
N LYS A 152 2.63 -2.24 -16.92
CA LYS A 152 3.51 -2.55 -15.78
C LYS A 152 3.19 -3.91 -15.16
N LEU A 153 1.97 -4.43 -15.34
CA LEU A 153 1.56 -5.75 -14.84
C LEU A 153 2.45 -6.88 -15.38
N ASN A 154 3.05 -6.70 -16.56
CA ASN A 154 3.95 -7.70 -17.16
C ASN A 154 5.23 -7.94 -16.34
N ASP A 155 5.57 -7.04 -15.44
CA ASP A 155 6.72 -7.18 -14.56
C ASP A 155 6.45 -8.13 -13.37
N TYR A 156 5.18 -8.44 -13.08
CA TYR A 156 4.75 -9.22 -11.92
C TYR A 156 4.33 -10.63 -12.31
N LYS A 157 4.31 -11.52 -11.32
CA LYS A 157 3.85 -12.92 -11.47
C LYS A 157 2.42 -13.10 -10.97
N MET A 158 2.02 -12.31 -9.98
CA MET A 158 0.72 -12.39 -9.36
C MET A 158 0.11 -11.00 -9.21
N LEU A 159 -1.18 -10.92 -9.48
CA LEU A 159 -2.03 -9.76 -9.19
C LEU A 159 -3.04 -10.15 -8.11
N ILE A 160 -3.06 -9.41 -7.03
CA ILE A 160 -4.11 -9.49 -6.01
C ILE A 160 -5.10 -8.35 -6.26
N VAL A 161 -6.37 -8.71 -6.35
CA VAL A 161 -7.48 -7.77 -6.48
C VAL A 161 -8.26 -7.78 -5.18
N PRO A 162 -8.08 -6.78 -4.31
CA PRO A 162 -8.81 -6.67 -3.05
C PRO A 162 -10.30 -6.49 -3.27
N SER A 163 -11.06 -6.62 -2.20
CA SER A 163 -12.49 -6.34 -2.19
C SER A 163 -12.77 -4.91 -2.64
N ASN A 164 -13.59 -4.76 -3.67
CA ASN A 164 -13.98 -3.47 -4.24
C ASN A 164 -15.33 -3.60 -4.95
N ASP A 165 -16.40 -3.37 -4.24
CA ASP A 165 -17.76 -3.40 -4.75
C ASP A 165 -18.19 -2.10 -5.48
N CYS A 166 -17.35 -1.07 -5.45
CA CYS A 166 -17.50 0.16 -6.23
C CYS A 166 -16.95 0.08 -7.65
N TYR A 167 -16.41 -1.06 -8.05
CA TYR A 167 -15.80 -1.22 -9.35
C TYR A 167 -16.84 -1.19 -10.48
N PHE A 168 -16.60 -0.36 -11.47
CA PHE A 168 -17.45 -0.22 -12.66
C PHE A 168 -16.76 -0.87 -13.86
N ALA A 169 -17.07 -2.14 -14.10
CA ALA A 169 -16.46 -2.92 -15.17
C ALA A 169 -16.61 -2.28 -16.57
N GLU A 170 -17.68 -1.54 -16.79
CA GLU A 170 -17.96 -0.85 -18.05
C GLU A 170 -16.96 0.26 -18.35
N GLU A 171 -16.41 0.91 -17.31
CA GLU A 171 -15.43 1.97 -17.43
C GLU A 171 -13.98 1.44 -17.51
N HIS A 172 -13.79 0.19 -17.12
CA HIS A 172 -12.46 -0.44 -17.02
C HIS A 172 -12.27 -1.62 -17.99
N THR A 173 -13.01 -1.65 -19.09
CA THR A 173 -12.95 -2.73 -20.06
C THR A 173 -11.54 -2.97 -20.62
N ASP A 174 -10.76 -1.92 -20.80
CA ASP A 174 -9.38 -2.02 -21.30
C ASP A 174 -8.47 -2.66 -20.26
N MET A 175 -8.62 -2.31 -18.98
CA MET A 175 -7.88 -2.94 -17.88
C MET A 175 -8.21 -4.45 -17.80
N GLU A 176 -9.49 -4.80 -17.85
CA GLU A 176 -9.91 -6.20 -17.80
C GLU A 176 -9.37 -7.02 -18.97
N LYS A 177 -9.34 -6.43 -20.18
CA LYS A 177 -8.74 -7.05 -21.34
C LYS A 177 -7.25 -7.33 -21.13
N MET A 178 -6.52 -6.36 -20.60
CA MET A 178 -5.10 -6.49 -20.31
C MET A 178 -4.82 -7.54 -19.22
N ILE A 179 -5.63 -7.57 -18.16
CA ILE A 179 -5.52 -8.62 -17.13
C ILE A 179 -5.76 -10.00 -17.75
N ARG A 180 -6.76 -10.15 -18.59
CA ARG A 180 -7.06 -11.42 -19.28
C ARG A 180 -5.92 -11.89 -20.18
N GLU A 181 -5.37 -10.97 -20.97
CA GLU A 181 -4.22 -11.27 -21.83
C GLU A 181 -3.01 -11.68 -20.98
N TRP A 182 -2.76 -10.99 -19.88
CA TRP A 182 -1.67 -11.31 -18.98
C TRP A 182 -1.87 -12.67 -18.29
N VAL A 183 -3.09 -13.02 -17.85
CA VAL A 183 -3.42 -14.36 -17.32
C VAL A 183 -3.22 -15.44 -18.39
N THR A 184 -3.63 -15.19 -19.63
CA THR A 184 -3.41 -16.13 -20.74
C THR A 184 -1.93 -16.40 -20.96
N ASN A 185 -1.07 -15.44 -20.66
CA ASN A 185 0.39 -15.56 -20.76
C ASN A 185 1.06 -16.13 -19.48
N GLY A 186 0.27 -16.62 -18.52
CA GLY A 186 0.77 -17.32 -17.34
C GLY A 186 0.76 -16.50 -16.05
N GLY A 187 0.19 -15.31 -16.06
CA GLY A 187 -0.04 -14.53 -14.85
C GLY A 187 -1.09 -15.17 -13.95
N VAL A 188 -0.99 -14.94 -12.64
CA VAL A 188 -1.91 -15.48 -11.63
C VAL A 188 -2.71 -14.35 -11.00
N VAL A 189 -4.04 -14.46 -11.00
CA VAL A 189 -4.91 -13.52 -10.28
C VAL A 189 -5.47 -14.20 -9.03
N LEU A 190 -5.34 -13.52 -7.91
CA LEU A 190 -6.01 -13.84 -6.65
C LEU A 190 -6.97 -12.70 -6.32
N HIS A 191 -8.22 -13.01 -6.04
CA HIS A 191 -9.21 -11.97 -5.75
C HIS A 191 -10.10 -12.34 -4.57
N GLY A 192 -10.58 -11.32 -3.88
CA GLY A 192 -11.62 -11.44 -2.86
C GLY A 192 -12.99 -11.75 -3.47
N PRO A 193 -13.98 -12.07 -2.64
CA PRO A 193 -15.33 -12.43 -3.11
C PRO A 193 -16.04 -11.29 -3.86
N ASP A 194 -15.76 -10.06 -3.50
CA ASP A 194 -16.38 -8.84 -4.04
C ASP A 194 -15.35 -7.98 -4.78
N CYS A 195 -14.58 -8.58 -5.70
CA CYS A 195 -13.51 -7.85 -6.38
C CYS A 195 -14.01 -6.90 -7.50
N GLY A 196 -15.28 -6.94 -7.83
CA GLY A 196 -15.89 -6.08 -8.84
C GLY A 196 -15.52 -6.37 -10.30
N LEU A 197 -14.45 -7.11 -10.56
CA LEU A 197 -14.08 -7.47 -11.94
C LEU A 197 -15.17 -8.29 -12.61
N SER A 198 -15.43 -8.05 -13.88
CA SER A 198 -16.49 -8.75 -14.61
C SER A 198 -16.21 -10.26 -14.64
N LYS A 199 -17.30 -11.04 -14.57
CA LYS A 199 -17.21 -12.51 -14.66
C LYS A 199 -16.51 -12.97 -15.93
N ASN A 200 -16.57 -12.16 -16.98
CA ASN A 200 -15.91 -12.45 -18.23
C ASN A 200 -14.40 -12.23 -18.19
N CYS A 201 -13.88 -11.48 -17.22
CA CYS A 201 -12.44 -11.22 -17.09
C CYS A 201 -11.65 -12.52 -16.90
N PHE A 202 -12.22 -13.47 -16.15
CA PHE A 202 -11.54 -14.74 -15.83
C PHE A 202 -12.13 -15.94 -16.55
N GLY A 203 -13.13 -15.78 -17.41
CA GLY A 203 -13.82 -16.90 -18.05
C GLY A 203 -14.64 -17.76 -17.07
N ILE A 204 -14.89 -17.28 -15.85
CA ILE A 204 -15.62 -17.99 -14.83
C ILE A 204 -17.10 -17.58 -14.90
N GLN A 205 -17.98 -18.55 -15.08
CA GLN A 205 -19.41 -18.35 -14.87
C GLN A 205 -19.72 -18.46 -13.36
N GLY A 206 -19.76 -17.31 -12.68
CA GLY A 206 -20.16 -17.28 -11.28
C GLY A 206 -21.65 -17.59 -11.14
N ILE A 207 -21.98 -18.53 -10.27
CA ILE A 207 -23.36 -18.71 -9.80
C ILE A 207 -23.55 -17.70 -8.67
N PRO A 208 -24.55 -16.79 -8.72
CA PRO A 208 -24.85 -15.94 -7.58
C PRO A 208 -25.12 -16.82 -6.37
N CYS A 209 -24.29 -16.70 -5.35
CA CYS A 209 -24.61 -17.33 -4.08
C CYS A 209 -25.19 -16.23 -3.16
N GLU A 210 -26.21 -16.59 -2.38
CA GLU A 210 -26.71 -15.70 -1.33
C GLU A 210 -25.53 -15.34 -0.40
N LYS A 211 -25.40 -14.07 -0.05
CA LYS A 211 -24.35 -13.61 0.89
C LYS A 211 -24.49 -14.42 2.17
N THR A 212 -23.62 -15.38 2.37
CA THR A 212 -23.51 -16.02 3.66
C THR A 212 -22.87 -15.03 4.61
N PRO A 213 -23.52 -14.66 5.73
CA PRO A 213 -22.90 -13.79 6.69
C PRO A 213 -21.59 -14.43 7.16
N TYR A 214 -20.51 -13.68 7.09
CA TYR A 214 -19.23 -14.11 7.63
C TYR A 214 -19.40 -14.39 9.11
N ILE A 215 -19.29 -15.64 9.50
CA ILE A 215 -19.25 -16.02 10.92
C ILE A 215 -17.80 -15.76 11.36
N TYR A 216 -17.54 -14.57 11.90
CA TYR A 216 -16.34 -14.35 12.67
C TYR A 216 -16.44 -15.20 13.93
N GLN A 217 -15.75 -16.33 13.97
CA GLN A 217 -15.44 -16.95 15.25
C GLN A 217 -14.45 -16.03 15.94
N LYS A 218 -14.90 -15.33 16.97
CA LYS A 218 -13.97 -14.70 17.91
C LYS A 218 -13.13 -15.83 18.52
N PRO A 219 -11.79 -15.63 18.62
CA PRO A 219 -10.93 -16.52 19.35
C PRO A 219 -11.30 -16.60 20.81
#